data_5ccc1a3df0cae8a705f97dcc7474fea9
#
_entry.id   5ccc1a3df0cae8a705f97dcc7474fea9
#
_cell.length_a   1.000
_cell.length_b   1.000
_cell.length_c   1.000
_cell.angle_alpha   90.00
_cell.angle_beta   90.00
_cell.angle_gamma   90.00
#
_symmetry.space_group_name_H-M   'P 1'
#
loop_
_entity.id
_entity.type
_entity.pdbx_description
1 polymer ?
#
loop_
_entity_poly.entity_id
_entity_poly.type
_entity_poly.pdbx_seq_one_letter_code
_entity_poly.pdbx_strand_id
1 'polypeptide(L)'
;LLALAELSGGGFCYFGNPFVSWGHFAISPDYFPDGDAGLKKAVDYAAARGIKIGFHTLSNFIHTYDPYVSPVPDPELLIMDETTLARDVGEADTEILVSERCHYFEKSALNCIRMGDELARFRTAVEAADGIRLIGVERGAFGTHIASHRAGERICRLQDHGYRTLYPTLKLQAE
;
A
#
# COMPACT_ATOMS: atom_id res chain seq x y z
N LEU A 1 -7.55 -14.29 25.06
CA LEU A 1 -6.92 -13.03 25.44
C LEU A 1 -7.64 -12.38 26.63
N LEU A 2 -8.97 -12.20 26.59
CA LEU A 2 -9.73 -11.61 27.72
C LEU A 2 -9.55 -12.39 29.02
N ALA A 3 -9.65 -13.73 28.98
CA ALA A 3 -9.43 -14.58 30.15
C ALA A 3 -8.01 -14.42 30.75
N LEU A 4 -6.99 -14.23 29.90
CA LEU A 4 -5.62 -13.96 30.38
C LEU A 4 -5.49 -12.59 31.03
N ALA A 5 -6.17 -11.57 30.48
CA ALA A 5 -6.20 -10.23 31.07
C ALA A 5 -6.91 -10.26 32.44
N GLU A 6 -8.03 -10.98 32.58
CA GLU A 6 -8.74 -11.19 33.86
C GLU A 6 -7.85 -11.88 34.90
N LEU A 7 -7.15 -12.97 34.51
CA LEU A 7 -6.25 -13.71 35.40
C LEU A 7 -5.05 -12.89 35.85
N SER A 8 -4.57 -11.97 35.04
CA SER A 8 -3.45 -11.07 35.37
C SER A 8 -3.89 -9.87 36.23
N GLY A 9 -5.18 -9.74 36.58
CA GLY A 9 -5.74 -8.60 37.30
C GLY A 9 -5.67 -7.30 36.49
N GLY A 10 -5.49 -7.42 35.16
CA GLY A 10 -5.12 -6.32 34.30
C GLY A 10 -6.26 -5.50 33.77
N GLY A 11 -6.19 -4.23 33.59
CA GLY A 11 -7.13 -3.32 32.97
C GLY A 11 -6.98 -3.15 31.46
N PHE A 12 -6.09 -3.90 30.77
CA PHE A 12 -5.83 -3.74 29.35
C PHE A 12 -5.58 -5.07 28.62
N CYS A 13 -6.23 -5.23 27.47
CA CYS A 13 -6.03 -6.34 26.56
C CYS A 13 -5.65 -5.80 25.18
N TYR A 14 -4.50 -6.21 24.67
CA TYR A 14 -4.04 -5.85 23.33
C TYR A 14 -4.47 -6.91 22.32
N PHE A 15 -5.17 -6.47 21.27
CA PHE A 15 -5.49 -7.27 20.10
C PHE A 15 -4.69 -6.74 18.90
N GLY A 16 -3.79 -7.53 18.36
CA GLY A 16 -2.79 -7.09 17.39
C GLY A 16 -3.34 -6.38 16.18
N ASN A 17 -4.00 -7.11 15.28
CA ASN A 17 -4.55 -6.54 14.05
C ASN A 17 -5.91 -7.19 13.72
N PRO A 18 -7.04 -6.52 13.99
CA PRO A 18 -8.37 -7.03 13.69
C PRO A 18 -8.83 -6.72 12.25
N PHE A 19 -7.99 -6.10 11.43
CA PHE A 19 -8.37 -5.55 10.13
C PHE A 19 -7.99 -6.47 8.97
N VAL A 20 -8.76 -6.39 7.88
CA VAL A 20 -8.45 -7.06 6.61
C VAL A 20 -7.17 -6.48 6.01
N SER A 21 -7.11 -5.14 5.94
CA SER A 21 -5.96 -4.41 5.42
C SER A 21 -5.77 -3.10 6.17
N TRP A 22 -4.57 -2.54 6.11
CA TRP A 22 -4.34 -1.14 6.42
C TRP A 22 -4.68 -0.30 5.19
N GLY A 23 -5.32 0.81 5.41
CA GLY A 23 -5.94 1.69 4.42
C GLY A 23 -7.40 1.89 4.80
N HIS A 24 -8.29 1.01 4.36
CA HIS A 24 -9.70 1.06 4.75
C HIS A 24 -10.00 0.56 6.17
N PHE A 25 -9.09 -0.19 6.79
CA PHE A 25 -9.27 -0.74 8.14
C PHE A 25 -10.58 -1.50 8.36
N ALA A 26 -11.13 -2.11 7.32
CA ALA A 26 -12.31 -2.95 7.44
C ALA A 26 -12.07 -4.09 8.44
N ILE A 27 -13.04 -4.33 9.32
CA ILE A 27 -12.93 -5.38 10.33
C ILE A 27 -12.90 -6.75 9.66
N SER A 28 -11.92 -7.58 10.02
CA SER A 28 -11.77 -8.92 9.47
C SER A 28 -12.90 -9.86 9.92
N PRO A 29 -13.64 -10.48 9.00
CA PRO A 29 -14.69 -11.45 9.34
C PRO A 29 -14.14 -12.72 9.99
N ASP A 30 -12.85 -13.04 9.82
CA ASP A 30 -12.21 -14.19 10.46
C ASP A 30 -12.18 -14.06 12.00
N TYR A 31 -12.11 -12.83 12.50
CA TYR A 31 -12.12 -12.53 13.92
C TYR A 31 -13.50 -12.08 14.41
N PHE A 32 -14.20 -11.31 13.61
CA PHE A 32 -15.50 -10.73 13.93
C PHE A 32 -16.46 -10.93 12.75
N PRO A 33 -17.14 -12.10 12.67
CA PRO A 33 -18.07 -12.40 11.57
C PRO A 33 -19.20 -11.37 11.42
N ASP A 34 -19.59 -10.72 12.54
CA ASP A 34 -20.58 -9.64 12.57
C ASP A 34 -19.96 -8.24 12.29
N GLY A 35 -18.68 -8.16 11.85
CA GLY A 35 -17.97 -6.90 11.58
C GLY A 35 -17.91 -5.98 12.80
N ASP A 36 -18.21 -4.70 12.61
CA ASP A 36 -18.19 -3.68 13.69
C ASP A 36 -19.08 -4.03 14.88
N ALA A 37 -20.24 -4.62 14.62
CA ALA A 37 -21.15 -5.05 15.69
C ALA A 37 -20.53 -6.17 16.54
N GLY A 38 -19.80 -7.09 15.92
CA GLY A 38 -19.08 -8.15 16.62
C GLY A 38 -17.92 -7.60 17.46
N LEU A 39 -17.13 -6.68 16.89
CA LEU A 39 -16.07 -6.00 17.60
C LEU A 39 -16.64 -5.20 18.80
N LYS A 40 -17.73 -4.44 18.58
CA LYS A 40 -18.37 -3.68 19.65
C LYS A 40 -18.84 -4.57 20.81
N LYS A 41 -19.47 -5.71 20.51
CA LYS A 41 -19.87 -6.69 21.56
C LYS A 41 -18.66 -7.15 22.40
N ALA A 42 -17.50 -7.41 21.76
CA ALA A 42 -16.28 -7.80 22.46
C ALA A 42 -15.74 -6.67 23.35
N VAL A 43 -15.77 -5.42 22.86
CA VAL A 43 -15.37 -4.23 23.63
C VAL A 43 -16.30 -4.02 24.82
N ASP A 44 -17.61 -4.07 24.64
CA ASP A 44 -18.60 -3.89 25.71
C ASP A 44 -18.46 -5.00 26.80
N TYR A 45 -18.24 -6.24 26.35
CA TYR A 45 -18.00 -7.38 27.26
C TYR A 45 -16.74 -7.17 28.12
N ALA A 46 -15.64 -6.69 27.51
CA ALA A 46 -14.40 -6.38 28.21
C ALA A 46 -14.59 -5.20 29.18
N ALA A 47 -15.25 -4.13 28.73
CA ALA A 47 -15.49 -2.93 29.51
C ALA A 47 -16.31 -3.22 30.78
N ALA A 48 -17.32 -4.09 30.69
CA ALA A 48 -18.11 -4.54 31.84
C ALA A 48 -17.28 -5.27 32.91
N ARG A 49 -16.05 -5.67 32.58
CA ARG A 49 -15.07 -6.33 33.49
C ARG A 49 -13.88 -5.42 33.81
N GLY A 50 -13.97 -4.12 33.52
CA GLY A 50 -12.90 -3.17 33.77
C GLY A 50 -11.68 -3.34 32.83
N ILE A 51 -11.84 -4.06 31.71
CA ILE A 51 -10.77 -4.32 30.76
C ILE A 51 -10.93 -3.40 29.54
N LYS A 52 -9.87 -2.68 29.17
CA LYS A 52 -9.81 -1.90 27.94
C LYS A 52 -9.19 -2.75 26.80
N ILE A 53 -9.79 -2.70 25.62
CA ILE A 53 -9.23 -3.32 24.41
C ILE A 53 -8.50 -2.25 23.61
N GLY A 54 -7.28 -2.54 23.18
CA GLY A 54 -6.50 -1.70 22.27
C GLY A 54 -6.10 -2.47 21.03
N PHE A 55 -5.90 -1.73 19.93
CA PHE A 55 -5.47 -2.26 18.64
C PHE A 55 -4.18 -1.59 18.19
N HIS A 56 -3.41 -2.33 17.40
CA HIS A 56 -2.28 -1.75 16.67
C HIS A 56 -2.74 -1.32 15.28
N THR A 57 -2.56 -0.05 14.99
CA THR A 57 -2.81 0.53 13.66
C THR A 57 -1.57 1.23 13.15
N LEU A 58 -1.29 1.10 11.86
CA LEU A 58 -0.30 1.87 11.15
C LEU A 58 -1.03 2.73 10.11
N SER A 59 -1.62 3.82 10.59
CA SER A 59 -2.51 4.69 9.80
C SER A 59 -1.83 5.42 8.65
N ASN A 60 -0.50 5.45 8.64
CA ASN A 60 0.31 6.00 7.55
C ASN A 60 0.72 4.97 6.50
N PHE A 61 0.20 3.76 6.56
CA PHE A 61 0.49 2.69 5.61
C PHE A 61 -0.80 2.16 4.97
N ILE A 62 -0.72 1.88 3.67
CA ILE A 62 -1.77 1.23 2.89
C ILE A 62 -1.20 -0.09 2.36
N HIS A 63 -1.81 -1.21 2.71
CA HIS A 63 -1.42 -2.51 2.16
C HIS A 63 -1.61 -2.56 0.65
N THR A 64 -0.69 -3.22 -0.06
CA THR A 64 -0.74 -3.34 -1.53
C THR A 64 -1.95 -4.12 -2.06
N TYR A 65 -2.74 -4.74 -1.19
CA TYR A 65 -3.99 -5.43 -1.50
C TYR A 65 -5.23 -4.69 -0.97
N ASP A 66 -5.07 -3.46 -0.49
CA ASP A 66 -6.17 -2.59 -0.08
C ASP A 66 -6.87 -1.98 -1.31
N PRO A 67 -8.19 -1.71 -1.27
CA PRO A 67 -8.92 -1.07 -2.36
C PRO A 67 -8.36 0.29 -2.82
N TYR A 68 -7.63 1.03 -1.99
CA TYR A 68 -6.88 2.23 -2.41
C TYR A 68 -5.76 1.92 -3.40
N VAL A 69 -5.33 0.66 -3.53
CA VAL A 69 -4.20 0.29 -4.41
C VAL A 69 -4.68 -0.41 -5.67
N SER A 70 -5.72 -1.21 -5.60
CA SER A 70 -6.22 -1.98 -6.75
C SER A 70 -7.74 -2.14 -6.73
N PRO A 71 -8.40 -2.31 -7.89
CA PRO A 71 -7.81 -2.43 -9.25
C PRO A 71 -7.35 -1.11 -9.88
N VAL A 72 -7.78 0.04 -9.34
CA VAL A 72 -7.38 1.39 -9.78
C VAL A 72 -6.72 2.10 -8.59
N PRO A 73 -5.44 2.46 -8.71
CA PRO A 73 -4.72 3.09 -7.60
C PRO A 73 -5.26 4.50 -7.33
N ASP A 74 -5.51 4.80 -6.06
CA ASP A 74 -5.97 6.10 -5.62
C ASP A 74 -4.97 7.21 -6.03
N PRO A 75 -5.44 8.37 -6.54
CA PRO A 75 -4.56 9.46 -6.92
C PRO A 75 -3.76 10.07 -5.75
N GLU A 76 -4.24 9.88 -4.52
CA GLU A 76 -3.60 10.36 -3.30
C GLU A 76 -2.57 9.38 -2.70
N LEU A 77 -2.17 8.34 -3.43
CA LEU A 77 -0.96 7.58 -3.08
C LEU A 77 0.27 8.50 -3.23
N LEU A 78 1.12 8.51 -2.20
CA LEU A 78 2.21 9.47 -2.10
C LEU A 78 3.27 9.26 -3.20
N ILE A 79 3.43 10.29 -4.03
CA ILE A 79 4.44 10.35 -5.09
C ILE A 79 5.72 10.96 -4.49
N MET A 80 6.84 10.27 -4.69
CA MET A 80 8.16 10.74 -4.29
C MET A 80 8.85 11.53 -5.36
N ASP A 81 8.65 11.12 -6.61
CA ASP A 81 9.24 11.78 -7.76
C ASP A 81 8.51 11.40 -9.04
N GLU A 82 8.71 12.17 -10.10
CA GLU A 82 8.07 11.95 -11.39
C GLU A 82 8.96 12.33 -12.56
N THR A 83 8.74 11.68 -13.68
CA THR A 83 9.38 11.96 -14.97
C THR A 83 8.43 11.54 -16.09
N THR A 84 8.93 11.41 -17.30
CA THR A 84 8.15 10.96 -18.45
C THR A 84 8.76 9.71 -19.09
N LEU A 85 7.94 8.95 -19.79
CA LEU A 85 8.38 7.84 -20.62
C LEU A 85 9.17 8.39 -21.83
N ALA A 86 10.37 7.87 -22.06
CA ALA A 86 11.20 8.27 -23.20
C ALA A 86 10.77 7.61 -24.51
N ARG A 87 10.03 6.50 -24.44
CA ARG A 87 9.47 5.77 -25.57
C ARG A 87 8.14 5.13 -25.22
N ASP A 88 7.40 4.68 -26.23
CA ASP A 88 6.19 3.88 -26.03
C ASP A 88 6.52 2.61 -25.22
N VAL A 89 5.58 2.20 -24.38
CA VAL A 89 5.65 0.98 -23.56
C VAL A 89 4.44 0.11 -23.89
N GLY A 90 4.69 -1.05 -24.46
CA GLY A 90 3.66 -2.05 -24.75
C GLY A 90 3.31 -2.88 -23.52
N GLU A 91 2.19 -3.60 -23.57
CA GLU A 91 1.69 -4.42 -22.45
C GLU A 91 2.66 -5.55 -22.03
N ALA A 92 3.44 -6.07 -22.99
CA ALA A 92 4.40 -7.15 -22.75
C ALA A 92 5.82 -6.67 -22.38
N ASP A 93 6.06 -5.36 -22.37
CA ASP A 93 7.39 -4.83 -22.12
C ASP A 93 7.78 -5.01 -20.64
N THR A 94 8.96 -5.58 -20.43
CA THR A 94 9.58 -5.78 -19.12
C THR A 94 10.76 -4.84 -18.86
N GLU A 95 10.93 -3.86 -19.74
CA GLU A 95 11.91 -2.79 -19.65
C GLU A 95 11.27 -1.45 -20.02
N ILE A 96 11.47 -0.45 -19.19
CA ILE A 96 10.93 0.90 -19.37
C ILE A 96 12.10 1.89 -19.39
N LEU A 97 12.13 2.76 -20.41
CA LEU A 97 13.07 3.87 -20.47
C LEU A 97 12.36 5.16 -20.06
N VAL A 98 12.91 5.85 -19.07
CA VAL A 98 12.43 7.16 -18.61
C VAL A 98 13.38 8.26 -19.04
N SER A 99 12.83 9.46 -19.33
CA SER A 99 13.53 10.54 -20.05
C SER A 99 14.60 11.25 -19.23
N GLU A 100 14.41 11.40 -17.93
CA GLU A 100 15.28 12.21 -17.10
C GLU A 100 15.81 11.41 -15.91
N ARG A 101 16.98 11.87 -15.42
CA ARG A 101 17.56 11.33 -14.20
C ARG A 101 16.73 11.77 -13.01
N CYS A 102 16.08 10.79 -12.40
CA CYS A 102 15.25 10.94 -11.26
C CYS A 102 15.96 10.28 -10.07
N HIS A 103 16.27 11.04 -9.02
CA HIS A 103 17.04 10.55 -7.87
C HIS A 103 16.33 9.43 -7.12
N TYR A 104 14.99 9.40 -7.21
CA TYR A 104 14.16 8.45 -6.47
C TYR A 104 13.86 7.15 -7.23
N PHE A 105 14.40 6.95 -8.44
CA PHE A 105 14.43 5.62 -9.08
C PHE A 105 15.50 4.70 -8.46
N GLU A 106 16.11 5.14 -7.38
CA GLU A 106 16.94 4.30 -6.54
C GLU A 106 16.13 3.16 -5.90
N LYS A 107 16.83 2.09 -5.53
CA LYS A 107 16.19 0.89 -4.98
C LYS A 107 15.47 1.20 -3.66
N SER A 108 14.19 0.80 -3.60
CA SER A 108 13.40 0.77 -2.37
C SER A 108 12.90 -0.65 -2.11
N ALA A 109 12.00 -0.81 -1.14
CA ALA A 109 11.49 -2.12 -0.76
C ALA A 109 10.64 -2.78 -1.86
N LEU A 110 9.76 -2.02 -2.53
CA LEU A 110 8.88 -2.53 -3.58
C LEU A 110 9.27 -2.06 -4.97
N ASN A 111 10.03 -0.98 -5.09
CA ASN A 111 10.33 -0.31 -6.35
C ASN A 111 9.05 -0.01 -7.16
N CYS A 112 8.04 0.55 -6.48
CA CYS A 112 6.73 0.77 -7.07
C CYS A 112 6.70 2.03 -7.92
N ILE A 113 6.20 1.92 -9.14
CA ILE A 113 5.97 3.01 -10.09
C ILE A 113 4.52 3.01 -10.54
N ARG A 114 4.03 4.18 -10.95
CA ARG A 114 2.69 4.39 -11.48
C ARG A 114 2.75 5.02 -12.86
N MET A 115 1.98 4.45 -13.79
CA MET A 115 1.73 4.97 -15.14
C MET A 115 0.21 5.01 -15.35
N GLY A 116 -0.41 6.18 -15.32
CA GLY A 116 -1.88 6.29 -15.33
C GLY A 116 -2.51 5.51 -14.17
N ASP A 117 -3.35 4.53 -14.50
CA ASP A 117 -4.01 3.65 -13.53
C ASP A 117 -3.30 2.30 -13.36
N GLU A 118 -2.14 2.13 -13.97
CA GLU A 118 -1.31 0.95 -13.78
C GLU A 118 -0.22 1.19 -12.73
N LEU A 119 -0.07 0.22 -11.82
CA LEU A 119 1.12 0.07 -11.00
C LEU A 119 2.03 -1.00 -11.58
N ALA A 120 3.32 -0.74 -11.52
CA ALA A 120 4.34 -1.71 -11.88
C ALA A 120 5.47 -1.69 -10.85
N ARG A 121 6.31 -2.72 -10.87
CA ARG A 121 7.51 -2.82 -10.04
C ARG A 121 8.70 -3.09 -10.93
N PHE A 122 9.87 -2.57 -10.58
CA PHE A 122 11.09 -2.88 -11.30
C PHE A 122 12.13 -3.54 -10.37
N ARG A 123 13.03 -4.33 -10.96
CA ARG A 123 14.08 -5.01 -10.20
C ARG A 123 15.28 -4.10 -9.98
N THR A 124 15.69 -3.36 -11.02
CA THR A 124 16.83 -2.46 -10.98
C THR A 124 16.65 -1.31 -11.98
N ALA A 125 17.31 -0.20 -11.69
CA ALA A 125 17.43 0.95 -12.57
C ALA A 125 18.89 1.10 -12.99
N VAL A 126 19.14 1.40 -14.27
CA VAL A 126 20.48 1.56 -14.83
C VAL A 126 20.52 2.85 -15.66
N GLU A 127 21.54 3.65 -15.45
CA GLU A 127 21.78 4.85 -16.28
C GLU A 127 22.07 4.43 -17.72
N ALA A 128 21.45 5.12 -18.66
CA ALA A 128 21.67 5.00 -20.09
C ALA A 128 22.00 6.37 -20.67
N ALA A 129 22.50 6.41 -21.90
CA ALA A 129 22.86 7.66 -22.55
C ALA A 129 21.64 8.58 -22.80
N ASP A 130 20.45 7.99 -22.90
CA ASP A 130 19.17 8.61 -23.22
C ASP A 130 18.16 8.63 -22.05
N GLY A 131 18.62 8.36 -20.83
CA GLY A 131 17.75 8.39 -19.65
C GLY A 131 18.10 7.32 -18.61
N ILE A 132 17.10 6.84 -17.90
CA ILE A 132 17.21 5.72 -16.95
C ILE A 132 16.39 4.54 -17.47
N ARG A 133 17.01 3.37 -17.49
CA ARG A 133 16.39 2.12 -17.90
C ARG A 133 15.98 1.32 -16.67
N LEU A 134 14.67 1.12 -16.51
CA LEU A 134 14.08 0.26 -15.48
C LEU A 134 14.00 -1.16 -16.04
N ILE A 135 14.64 -2.12 -15.37
CA ILE A 135 14.82 -3.49 -15.86
C ILE A 135 14.09 -4.48 -14.96
N GLY A 136 13.53 -5.52 -15.58
CA GLY A 136 12.79 -6.57 -14.89
C GLY A 136 11.49 -6.03 -14.32
N VAL A 137 10.75 -5.29 -15.17
CA VAL A 137 9.48 -4.68 -14.79
C VAL A 137 8.39 -5.74 -14.73
N GLU A 138 7.75 -5.82 -13.58
CA GLU A 138 6.51 -6.58 -13.32
C GLU A 138 5.35 -5.61 -13.56
N ARG A 139 4.62 -5.82 -14.65
CA ARG A 139 3.47 -5.00 -15.07
C ARG A 139 2.21 -5.41 -14.30
N GLY A 140 1.25 -4.49 -14.15
CA GLY A 140 -0.01 -4.76 -13.45
C GLY A 140 0.19 -5.18 -12.00
N ALA A 141 1.19 -4.62 -11.32
CA ALA A 141 1.52 -4.98 -9.95
C ALA A 141 0.32 -4.77 -9.02
N PHE A 142 0.22 -5.64 -8.01
CA PHE A 142 -0.81 -5.62 -6.97
C PHE A 142 -2.25 -5.78 -7.48
N GLY A 143 -2.43 -6.24 -8.73
CA GLY A 143 -3.76 -6.47 -9.31
C GLY A 143 -4.33 -5.27 -10.08
N THR A 144 -3.51 -4.27 -10.40
CA THR A 144 -3.89 -3.20 -11.33
C THR A 144 -3.88 -3.71 -12.79
N HIS A 145 -4.59 -3.01 -13.67
CA HIS A 145 -4.69 -3.40 -15.08
C HIS A 145 -3.46 -2.96 -15.86
N ILE A 146 -2.92 -3.88 -16.68
CA ILE A 146 -1.84 -3.57 -17.62
C ILE A 146 -2.41 -2.77 -18.79
N ALA A 147 -1.72 -1.72 -19.19
CA ALA A 147 -2.07 -0.89 -20.35
C ALA A 147 -0.84 -0.56 -21.19
N SER A 148 -1.06 -0.17 -22.44
CA SER A 148 -0.01 0.44 -23.27
C SER A 148 0.10 1.92 -22.93
N HIS A 149 1.32 2.45 -22.87
CA HIS A 149 1.62 3.84 -22.57
C HIS A 149 2.46 4.48 -23.66
N ARG A 150 2.26 5.79 -23.89
CA ARG A 150 2.96 6.53 -24.94
C ARG A 150 4.19 7.25 -24.40
N ALA A 151 5.15 7.45 -25.28
CA ALA A 151 6.27 8.37 -25.03
C ALA A 151 5.75 9.75 -24.60
N GLY A 152 6.37 10.32 -23.57
CA GLY A 152 5.96 11.58 -22.97
C GLY A 152 4.88 11.46 -21.88
N GLU A 153 4.24 10.30 -21.70
CA GLU A 153 3.35 10.10 -20.57
C GLU A 153 4.10 10.14 -19.25
N ARG A 154 3.40 10.63 -18.22
CA ARG A 154 3.93 10.75 -16.85
C ARG A 154 4.12 9.38 -16.23
N ILE A 155 5.27 9.18 -15.62
CA ILE A 155 5.58 8.04 -14.74
C ILE A 155 6.01 8.55 -13.37
N CYS A 156 5.43 7.99 -12.32
CA CYS A 156 5.67 8.41 -10.95
C CYS A 156 6.34 7.30 -10.15
N ARG A 157 7.24 7.69 -9.26
CA ARG A 157 7.77 6.84 -8.20
C ARG A 157 6.89 7.01 -6.97
N LEU A 158 6.30 5.91 -6.48
CA LEU A 158 5.53 5.94 -5.24
C LEU A 158 6.41 5.70 -4.01
N GLN A 159 6.04 6.29 -2.89
CA GLN A 159 6.62 5.98 -1.60
C GLN A 159 6.15 4.60 -1.17
N ASP A 160 7.10 3.69 -0.92
CA ASP A 160 6.81 2.33 -0.51
C ASP A 160 7.60 1.88 0.72
N HIS A 161 7.19 0.77 1.36
CA HIS A 161 7.83 0.20 2.52
C HIS A 161 7.84 -1.32 2.50
N GLY A 162 8.77 -1.92 3.26
CA GLY A 162 9.03 -3.36 3.31
C GLY A 162 7.89 -4.24 3.84
N TYR A 163 6.86 -3.65 4.46
CA TYR A 163 5.65 -4.38 4.89
C TYR A 163 4.66 -4.64 3.74
N ARG A 164 5.09 -4.52 2.49
CA ARG A 164 4.23 -4.55 1.31
C ARG A 164 3.16 -3.47 1.38
N THR A 165 3.59 -2.25 1.70
CA THR A 165 2.71 -1.09 1.86
C THR A 165 3.18 0.08 1.01
N LEU A 166 2.23 0.93 0.65
CA LEU A 166 2.41 2.25 0.09
C LEU A 166 2.03 3.30 1.14
N TYR A 167 2.43 4.54 0.90
CA TYR A 167 2.07 5.66 1.76
C TYR A 167 0.94 6.48 1.13
N PRO A 168 -0.04 6.93 1.92
CA PRO A 168 -1.00 7.94 1.49
C PRO A 168 -0.42 9.35 1.61
N THR A 169 -0.99 10.30 0.88
CA THR A 169 -0.85 11.73 1.21
C THR A 169 -1.56 12.06 2.52
N LEU A 170 -1.26 13.23 3.10
CA LEU A 170 -1.99 13.72 4.29
C LEU A 170 -3.49 13.90 4.04
N LYS A 171 -3.90 14.16 2.79
CA LYS A 171 -5.30 14.26 2.42
C LYS A 171 -6.01 12.92 2.56
N LEU A 172 -5.46 11.85 2.00
CA LEU A 172 -6.04 10.51 2.11
C LEU A 172 -6.02 9.97 3.55
N GLN A 173 -5.05 10.40 4.38
CA GLN A 173 -5.02 10.03 5.80
C GLN A 173 -6.14 10.67 6.62
N ALA A 174 -6.72 11.78 6.15
CA ALA A 174 -7.74 12.53 6.85
C ALA A 174 -9.17 12.04 6.55
N GLU A 175 -9.34 11.18 5.55
CA GLU A 175 -10.61 10.53 5.19
C GLU A 175 -10.87 9.28 6.03
#